data_c45058dbd25d33114845b23c17c45ed5
#
_entry.id   c45058dbd25d33114845b23c17c45ed5
#
_cell.length_a   1.000
_cell.length_b   1.000
_cell.length_c   1.000
_cell.angle_alpha   90.00
_cell.angle_beta   90.00
_cell.angle_gamma   90.00
#
_symmetry.space_group_name_H-M   'P 1'
#
loop_
_entity.id
_entity.type
_entity.pdbx_description
1 polymer ?
#
loop_
_entity_poly.entity_id
_entity_poly.type
_entity_poly.pdbx_seq_one_letter_code
_entity_poly.pdbx_strand_id
1 'polypeptide(L)'
;SICTPTTRNLTLYGRISVENNLLERAADLVMDAGQTLLENGGEVFRVQQTMEIMAHSLGVRDFHVYVLTNGIFASASMGSTHNVSLIRHVPSVSIHLGRVEAINELSRELAAGRLGVEEAEARLQQARSVPRTSPAGERLACIVGAAGFAYLFGGTPLDAAVATVAGLLEILICQWFGQHKINRIFTDIVAAFACTVWSVGVQAALPAVSANAAIIGALMVLTPGVALTMGVRDILNGDYLSGSIRLLDAVLIAGSIACGVVLGWLVMHGLGVAV
;
A
#
# COMPACT_ATOMS: atom_id res chain seq x y z
N SER A 1 -55.25 32.90 -17.26
CA SER A 1 -55.27 31.81 -16.28
C SER A 1 -53.83 31.45 -15.94
N ILE A 2 -53.33 31.97 -14.85
CA ILE A 2 -51.99 31.68 -14.30
C ILE A 2 -52.10 30.33 -13.59
N CYS A 3 -51.46 29.31 -14.14
CA CYS A 3 -51.37 27.99 -13.54
C CYS A 3 -50.43 28.04 -12.32
N THR A 4 -50.98 28.10 -11.13
CA THR A 4 -50.20 27.97 -9.86
C THR A 4 -49.67 26.54 -9.76
N PRO A 5 -48.36 26.34 -9.54
CA PRO A 5 -47.83 24.98 -9.33
C PRO A 5 -48.38 24.42 -8.03
N THR A 6 -49.02 23.27 -8.14
CA THR A 6 -49.64 22.55 -7.03
C THR A 6 -48.57 22.16 -6.00
N THR A 7 -48.83 22.38 -4.71
CA THR A 7 -47.99 22.03 -3.56
C THR A 7 -47.41 20.59 -3.59
N ARG A 8 -48.09 19.70 -4.34
CA ARG A 8 -47.67 18.32 -4.58
C ARG A 8 -46.40 18.20 -5.43
N ASN A 9 -46.18 19.14 -6.38
CA ASN A 9 -44.97 19.16 -7.23
C ASN A 9 -43.75 19.69 -6.46
N LEU A 10 -43.90 20.65 -5.55
CA LEU A 10 -42.83 21.19 -4.74
C LEU A 10 -42.29 20.14 -3.75
N THR A 11 -43.15 19.29 -3.18
CA THR A 11 -42.75 18.19 -2.30
C THR A 11 -42.06 17.06 -3.07
N LEU A 12 -42.44 16.82 -4.33
CA LEU A 12 -41.79 15.82 -5.18
C LEU A 12 -40.40 16.28 -5.62
N TYR A 13 -40.24 17.53 -6.04
CA TYR A 13 -38.94 18.12 -6.40
C TYR A 13 -37.97 18.17 -5.18
N GLY A 14 -38.50 18.52 -4.02
CA GLY A 14 -37.70 18.48 -2.77
C GLY A 14 -37.23 17.07 -2.39
N ARG A 15 -38.10 16.06 -2.54
CA ARG A 15 -37.72 14.66 -2.31
C ARG A 15 -36.63 14.16 -3.28
N ILE A 16 -36.83 14.44 -4.58
CA ILE A 16 -35.85 14.04 -5.61
C ILE A 16 -34.48 14.71 -5.37
N SER A 17 -34.46 15.98 -4.96
CA SER A 17 -33.23 16.69 -4.65
C SER A 17 -32.52 16.13 -3.43
N VAL A 18 -33.23 15.72 -2.38
CA VAL A 18 -32.68 15.12 -1.16
C VAL A 18 -32.16 13.70 -1.45
N GLU A 19 -32.91 12.90 -2.22
CA GLU A 19 -32.50 11.55 -2.61
C GLU A 19 -31.24 11.58 -3.49
N ASN A 20 -31.13 12.52 -4.42
CA ASN A 20 -29.95 12.70 -5.27
C ASN A 20 -28.72 13.09 -4.44
N ASN A 21 -28.86 14.00 -3.48
CA ASN A 21 -27.77 14.41 -2.59
C ASN A 21 -27.30 13.23 -1.71
N LEU A 22 -28.22 12.41 -1.23
CA LEU A 22 -27.88 11.23 -0.42
C LEU A 22 -27.12 10.18 -1.24
N LEU A 23 -27.53 9.97 -2.51
CA LEU A 23 -26.84 9.07 -3.44
C LEU A 23 -25.41 9.53 -3.73
N GLU A 24 -25.24 10.81 -4.04
CA GLU A 24 -23.92 11.38 -4.31
C GLU A 24 -23.00 11.22 -3.09
N ARG A 25 -23.50 11.53 -1.90
CA ARG A 25 -22.75 11.34 -0.65
C ARG A 25 -22.40 9.86 -0.40
N ALA A 26 -23.36 8.96 -0.62
CA ALA A 26 -23.12 7.52 -0.47
C ALA A 26 -22.08 7.01 -1.48
N ALA A 27 -22.17 7.44 -2.74
CA ALA A 27 -21.22 7.07 -3.77
C ALA A 27 -19.82 7.63 -3.49
N ASP A 28 -19.71 8.89 -3.07
CA ASP A 28 -18.44 9.51 -2.68
C ASP A 28 -17.81 8.80 -1.46
N LEU A 29 -18.60 8.45 -0.45
CA LEU A 29 -18.17 7.69 0.71
C LEU A 29 -17.55 6.34 0.29
N VAL A 30 -18.23 5.61 -0.60
CA VAL A 30 -17.76 4.32 -1.12
C VAL A 30 -16.46 4.49 -1.91
N MET A 31 -16.39 5.51 -2.77
CA MET A 31 -15.18 5.83 -3.54
C MET A 31 -14.01 6.20 -2.64
N ASP A 32 -14.26 6.99 -1.63
CA ASP A 32 -13.27 7.43 -0.65
C ASP A 32 -12.76 6.26 0.22
N ALA A 33 -13.64 5.33 0.59
CA ALA A 33 -13.24 4.11 1.29
C ALA A 33 -12.39 3.21 0.38
N GLY A 34 -12.80 3.00 -0.87
CA GLY A 34 -12.05 2.25 -1.87
C GLY A 34 -10.67 2.84 -2.15
N GLN A 35 -10.59 4.16 -2.32
CA GLN A 35 -9.33 4.88 -2.49
C GLN A 35 -8.43 4.68 -1.26
N THR A 36 -8.98 4.83 -0.06
CA THR A 36 -8.22 4.64 1.18
C THR A 36 -7.68 3.22 1.31
N LEU A 37 -8.47 2.19 0.96
CA LEU A 37 -8.00 0.81 0.93
C LEU A 37 -6.85 0.62 -0.06
N LEU A 38 -7.02 1.11 -1.29
CA LEU A 38 -6.03 0.93 -2.35
C LEU A 38 -4.73 1.66 -2.05
N GLU A 39 -4.79 2.90 -1.59
CA GLU A 39 -3.62 3.70 -1.16
C GLU A 39 -2.83 3.05 -0.02
N ASN A 40 -3.50 2.25 0.81
CA ASN A 40 -2.89 1.60 1.98
C ASN A 40 -2.61 0.10 1.79
N GLY A 41 -2.54 -0.36 0.53
CA GLY A 41 -2.09 -1.70 0.18
C GLY A 41 -3.19 -2.76 0.13
N GLY A 42 -4.45 -2.35 -0.04
CA GLY A 42 -5.55 -3.28 -0.31
C GLY A 42 -5.36 -4.04 -1.63
N GLU A 43 -5.75 -5.30 -1.64
CA GLU A 43 -5.81 -6.11 -2.87
C GLU A 43 -6.94 -5.59 -3.77
N VAL A 44 -6.70 -5.49 -5.08
CA VAL A 44 -7.67 -4.94 -6.05
C VAL A 44 -9.04 -5.62 -5.94
N PHE A 45 -9.06 -6.95 -5.95
CA PHE A 45 -10.28 -7.74 -5.82
C PHE A 45 -11.02 -7.45 -4.48
N ARG A 46 -10.26 -7.35 -3.37
CA ARG A 46 -10.83 -7.07 -2.05
C ARG A 46 -11.38 -5.64 -1.95
N VAL A 47 -10.69 -4.68 -2.55
CA VAL A 47 -11.17 -3.29 -2.62
C VAL A 47 -12.48 -3.22 -3.38
N GLN A 48 -12.56 -3.87 -4.55
CA GLN A 48 -13.78 -3.94 -5.34
C GLN A 48 -14.93 -4.55 -4.55
N GLN A 49 -14.72 -5.74 -3.96
CA GLN A 49 -15.72 -6.43 -3.15
C GLN A 49 -16.21 -5.57 -1.97
N THR A 50 -15.29 -4.89 -1.29
CA THR A 50 -15.64 -4.02 -0.16
C THR A 50 -16.48 -2.84 -0.61
N MET A 51 -16.14 -2.21 -1.74
CA MET A 51 -16.92 -1.11 -2.31
C MET A 51 -18.33 -1.55 -2.72
N GLU A 52 -18.49 -2.72 -3.33
CA GLU A 52 -19.78 -3.29 -3.71
C GLU A 52 -20.66 -3.56 -2.47
N ILE A 53 -20.07 -4.15 -1.41
CA ILE A 53 -20.79 -4.39 -0.13
C ILE A 53 -21.24 -3.06 0.49
N MET A 54 -20.36 -2.06 0.56
CA MET A 54 -20.70 -0.75 1.14
C MET A 54 -21.79 -0.05 0.31
N ALA A 55 -21.67 -0.02 -1.02
CA ALA A 55 -22.66 0.58 -1.91
C ALA A 55 -24.04 -0.06 -1.74
N HIS A 56 -24.11 -1.39 -1.72
CA HIS A 56 -25.35 -2.12 -1.50
C HIS A 56 -25.96 -1.81 -0.13
N SER A 57 -25.13 -1.75 0.91
CA SER A 57 -25.58 -1.46 2.29
C SER A 57 -26.13 -0.04 2.45
N LEU A 58 -25.63 0.90 1.64
CA LEU A 58 -26.10 2.29 1.58
C LEU A 58 -27.30 2.50 0.63
N GLY A 59 -27.83 1.42 0.04
CA GLY A 59 -28.99 1.48 -0.83
C GLY A 59 -28.70 1.89 -2.27
N VAL A 60 -27.44 1.94 -2.68
CA VAL A 60 -27.02 2.17 -4.07
C VAL A 60 -27.21 0.88 -4.86
N ARG A 61 -28.26 0.81 -5.71
CA ARG A 61 -28.67 -0.47 -6.33
C ARG A 61 -27.85 -0.86 -7.54
N ASP A 62 -27.57 0.09 -8.42
CA ASP A 62 -26.84 -0.17 -9.67
C ASP A 62 -25.43 0.42 -9.56
N PHE A 63 -24.63 -0.17 -8.67
CA PHE A 63 -23.24 0.22 -8.48
C PHE A 63 -22.33 -0.74 -9.23
N HIS A 64 -21.60 -0.20 -10.20
CA HIS A 64 -20.58 -0.91 -10.96
C HIS A 64 -19.24 -0.27 -10.69
N VAL A 65 -18.25 -1.06 -10.31
CA VAL A 65 -16.92 -0.56 -10.02
C VAL A 65 -15.86 -1.41 -10.71
N TYR A 66 -14.84 -0.74 -11.21
CA TYR A 66 -13.63 -1.34 -11.75
C TYR A 66 -12.42 -0.71 -11.09
N VAL A 67 -11.65 -1.54 -10.40
CA VAL A 67 -10.49 -1.12 -9.61
C VAL A 67 -9.22 -1.54 -10.34
N LEU A 68 -8.28 -0.61 -10.47
CA LEU A 68 -6.92 -0.84 -10.93
C LEU A 68 -5.93 -0.44 -9.84
N THR A 69 -4.67 -0.84 -9.96
CA THR A 69 -3.61 -0.48 -8.99
C THR A 69 -3.40 1.01 -8.80
N ASN A 70 -3.74 1.83 -9.82
CA ASN A 70 -3.53 3.28 -9.84
C ASN A 70 -4.81 4.09 -9.99
N GLY A 71 -6.00 3.46 -9.95
CA GLY A 71 -7.26 4.18 -10.11
C GLY A 71 -8.50 3.35 -9.90
N ILE A 72 -9.60 4.04 -9.63
CA ILE A 72 -10.92 3.45 -9.42
C ILE A 72 -11.89 4.15 -10.35
N PHE A 73 -12.67 3.36 -11.06
CA PHE A 73 -13.75 3.80 -11.94
C PHE A 73 -15.04 3.22 -11.40
N ALA A 74 -16.03 4.06 -11.13
CA ALA A 74 -17.32 3.58 -10.68
C ALA A 74 -18.46 4.32 -11.38
N SER A 75 -19.58 3.62 -11.53
CA SER A 75 -20.85 4.20 -11.92
C SER A 75 -21.92 3.77 -10.91
N ALA A 76 -22.74 4.72 -10.52
CA ALA A 76 -23.86 4.49 -9.62
C ALA A 76 -25.14 5.04 -10.23
N SER A 77 -26.24 4.33 -10.07
CA SER A 77 -27.56 4.76 -10.55
C SER A 77 -28.58 4.66 -9.42
N MET A 78 -29.45 5.64 -9.34
CA MET A 78 -30.62 5.60 -8.46
C MET A 78 -31.86 5.88 -9.28
N GLY A 79 -32.57 4.81 -9.66
CA GLY A 79 -33.75 4.91 -10.52
C GLY A 79 -33.42 5.27 -11.98
N SER A 80 -34.39 5.67 -12.76
CA SER A 80 -34.28 5.78 -14.22
C SER A 80 -33.65 7.07 -14.75
N THR A 81 -33.22 8.00 -13.92
CA THR A 81 -32.91 9.37 -14.37
C THR A 81 -31.55 9.94 -13.98
N HIS A 82 -30.83 9.37 -13.01
CA HIS A 82 -29.55 9.91 -12.60
C HIS A 82 -28.47 8.82 -12.52
N ASN A 83 -27.48 8.92 -13.42
CA ASN A 83 -26.27 8.12 -13.40
C ASN A 83 -25.10 9.02 -12.99
N VAL A 84 -24.38 8.63 -11.96
CA VAL A 84 -23.16 9.31 -11.52
C VAL A 84 -21.97 8.45 -11.91
N SER A 85 -21.00 9.03 -12.62
CA SER A 85 -19.73 8.38 -12.94
C SER A 85 -18.62 9.03 -12.13
N LEU A 86 -17.87 8.23 -11.41
CA LEU A 86 -16.83 8.67 -10.48
C LEU A 86 -15.49 8.06 -10.88
N ILE A 87 -14.45 8.87 -10.86
CA ILE A 87 -13.08 8.45 -11.12
C ILE A 87 -12.21 8.96 -9.97
N ARG A 88 -11.38 8.08 -9.40
CA ARG A 88 -10.36 8.44 -8.43
C ARG A 88 -8.99 7.96 -8.91
N HIS A 89 -8.04 8.85 -8.93
CA HIS A 89 -6.64 8.52 -9.21
C HIS A 89 -5.92 8.18 -7.91
N VAL A 90 -5.13 7.11 -7.91
CA VAL A 90 -4.31 6.66 -6.78
C VAL A 90 -2.83 6.77 -7.17
N PRO A 91 -2.17 7.85 -6.81
CA PRO A 91 -0.80 8.16 -7.32
C PRO A 91 0.29 7.30 -6.67
N SER A 92 0.05 6.81 -5.46
CA SER A 92 1.03 6.03 -4.72
C SER A 92 0.36 5.06 -3.76
N VAL A 93 0.94 3.88 -3.63
CA VAL A 93 0.50 2.86 -2.68
C VAL A 93 1.55 2.71 -1.59
N SER A 94 1.12 2.72 -0.34
CA SER A 94 1.96 2.40 0.82
C SER A 94 1.21 1.41 1.72
N ILE A 95 1.91 0.49 2.35
CA ILE A 95 1.24 -0.50 3.21
C ILE A 95 0.95 0.12 4.57
N HIS A 96 -0.35 0.16 4.94
CA HIS A 96 -0.81 0.61 6.25
C HIS A 96 -1.97 -0.26 6.74
N LEU A 97 -1.64 -1.41 7.35
CA LEU A 97 -2.63 -2.42 7.74
C LEU A 97 -3.71 -1.88 8.70
N GLY A 98 -3.36 -0.99 9.61
CA GLY A 98 -4.33 -0.40 10.55
C GLY A 98 -5.44 0.41 9.85
N ARG A 99 -5.13 1.11 8.75
CA ARG A 99 -6.15 1.79 7.94
C ARG A 99 -7.01 0.82 7.16
N VAL A 100 -6.39 -0.22 6.60
CA VAL A 100 -7.11 -1.30 5.90
C VAL A 100 -8.07 -2.00 6.85
N GLU A 101 -7.64 -2.31 8.07
CA GLU A 101 -8.47 -2.92 9.10
C GLU A 101 -9.66 -2.01 9.48
N ALA A 102 -9.42 -0.72 9.71
CA ALA A 102 -10.46 0.24 10.06
C ALA A 102 -11.54 0.38 8.97
N ILE A 103 -11.15 0.38 7.68
CA ILE A 103 -12.13 0.41 6.58
C ILE A 103 -12.88 -0.92 6.46
N ASN A 104 -12.22 -2.05 6.66
CA ASN A 104 -12.90 -3.35 6.68
C ASN A 104 -13.92 -3.45 7.82
N GLU A 105 -13.61 -2.87 8.99
CA GLU A 105 -14.55 -2.77 10.12
C GLU A 105 -15.76 -1.92 9.73
N LEU A 106 -15.50 -0.72 9.17
CA LEU A 106 -16.56 0.17 8.67
C LEU A 106 -17.49 -0.54 7.68
N SER A 107 -16.93 -1.30 6.73
CA SER A 107 -17.70 -2.07 5.76
C SER A 107 -18.59 -3.13 6.45
N ARG A 108 -18.07 -3.82 7.47
CA ARG A 108 -18.86 -4.80 8.26
C ARG A 108 -19.98 -4.15 9.06
N GLU A 109 -19.72 -2.98 9.65
CA GLU A 109 -20.73 -2.24 10.40
C GLU A 109 -21.86 -1.73 9.50
N LEU A 110 -21.53 -1.25 8.30
CA LEU A 110 -22.49 -0.88 7.25
C LEU A 110 -23.32 -2.09 6.79
N ALA A 111 -22.66 -3.21 6.50
CA ALA A 111 -23.34 -4.43 6.07
C ALA A 111 -24.29 -4.99 7.14
N ALA A 112 -23.99 -4.76 8.41
CA ALA A 112 -24.87 -5.10 9.54
C ALA A 112 -26.01 -4.09 9.76
N GLY A 113 -26.11 -3.03 8.97
CA GLY A 113 -27.13 -1.97 9.11
C GLY A 113 -27.00 -1.13 10.39
N ARG A 114 -25.81 -1.08 10.99
CA ARG A 114 -25.56 -0.37 12.26
C ARG A 114 -25.22 1.10 12.10
N LEU A 115 -24.85 1.53 10.89
CA LEU A 115 -24.41 2.89 10.60
C LEU A 115 -25.22 3.51 9.47
N GLY A 116 -25.54 4.80 9.61
CA GLY A 116 -26.02 5.64 8.54
C GLY A 116 -24.87 6.29 7.75
N VAL A 117 -25.18 7.00 6.67
CA VAL A 117 -24.20 7.68 5.80
C VAL A 117 -23.32 8.65 6.62
N GLU A 118 -23.93 9.48 7.47
CA GLU A 118 -23.20 10.49 8.26
C GLU A 118 -22.23 9.89 9.28
N GLU A 119 -22.64 8.84 9.96
CA GLU A 119 -21.78 8.12 10.90
C GLU A 119 -20.65 7.40 10.17
N ALA A 120 -20.94 6.83 8.98
CA ALA A 120 -19.95 6.17 8.15
C ALA A 120 -18.90 7.14 7.60
N GLU A 121 -19.29 8.36 7.21
CA GLU A 121 -18.37 9.43 6.84
C GLU A 121 -17.43 9.78 8.00
N ALA A 122 -17.96 9.93 9.21
CA ALA A 122 -17.16 10.22 10.39
C ALA A 122 -16.17 9.08 10.71
N ARG A 123 -16.60 7.82 10.60
CA ARG A 123 -15.76 6.64 10.78
C ARG A 123 -14.67 6.54 9.69
N LEU A 124 -15.00 6.88 8.45
CA LEU A 124 -14.02 6.93 7.36
C LEU A 124 -12.92 7.96 7.65
N GLN A 125 -13.29 9.15 8.14
CA GLN A 125 -12.31 10.16 8.53
C GLN A 125 -11.43 9.69 9.70
N GLN A 126 -12.00 9.00 10.67
CA GLN A 126 -11.22 8.37 11.75
C GLN A 126 -10.23 7.33 11.19
N ALA A 127 -10.66 6.45 10.28
CA ALA A 127 -9.82 5.46 9.64
C ALA A 127 -8.64 6.11 8.87
N ARG A 128 -8.91 7.21 8.16
CA ARG A 128 -7.88 8.00 7.46
C ARG A 128 -6.89 8.67 8.42
N SER A 129 -7.34 9.03 9.62
CA SER A 129 -6.51 9.67 10.64
C SER A 129 -5.63 8.71 11.44
N VAL A 130 -5.77 7.38 11.27
CA VAL A 130 -4.91 6.39 11.93
C VAL A 130 -3.44 6.71 11.61
N PRO A 131 -2.62 6.99 12.65
CA PRO A 131 -1.25 7.45 12.44
C PRO A 131 -0.37 6.33 11.90
N ARG A 132 0.60 6.70 11.06
CA ARG A 132 1.65 5.79 10.63
C ARG A 132 2.58 5.46 11.80
N THR A 133 3.26 4.33 11.69
CA THR A 133 4.33 3.98 12.64
C THR A 133 5.34 5.11 12.71
N SER A 134 5.81 5.41 13.91
CA SER A 134 6.82 6.45 14.09
C SER A 134 8.14 6.07 13.37
N PRO A 135 8.91 7.05 12.88
CA PRO A 135 10.20 6.76 12.24
C PRO A 135 11.16 5.95 13.12
N ALA A 136 11.05 6.12 14.45
CA ALA A 136 11.82 5.33 15.40
C ALA A 136 11.35 3.87 15.46
N GLY A 137 10.03 3.64 15.40
CA GLY A 137 9.44 2.31 15.32
C GLY A 137 9.82 1.58 14.03
N GLU A 138 9.81 2.28 12.90
CA GLU A 138 10.27 1.74 11.62
C GLU A 138 11.74 1.31 11.68
N ARG A 139 12.63 2.15 12.26
CA ARG A 139 14.05 1.80 12.46
C ARG A 139 14.21 0.56 13.33
N LEU A 140 13.51 0.51 14.45
CA LEU A 140 13.58 -0.65 15.34
C LEU A 140 13.11 -1.93 14.63
N ALA A 141 12.00 -1.86 13.90
CA ALA A 141 11.49 -3.00 13.14
C ALA A 141 12.48 -3.47 12.05
N CYS A 142 13.13 -2.54 11.34
CA CYS A 142 14.14 -2.85 10.34
C CYS A 142 15.36 -3.52 10.96
N ILE A 143 15.89 -2.98 12.05
CA ILE A 143 17.04 -3.51 12.81
C ILE A 143 16.77 -4.93 13.29
N VAL A 144 15.62 -5.14 13.97
CA VAL A 144 15.24 -6.46 14.48
C VAL A 144 14.96 -7.44 13.34
N GLY A 145 14.32 -6.96 12.27
CA GLY A 145 14.04 -7.74 11.07
C GLY A 145 15.31 -8.22 10.38
N ALA A 146 16.27 -7.32 10.16
CA ALA A 146 17.56 -7.64 9.55
C ALA A 146 18.33 -8.70 10.36
N ALA A 147 18.42 -8.55 11.68
CA ALA A 147 19.04 -9.52 12.56
C ALA A 147 18.32 -10.88 12.53
N GLY A 148 16.99 -10.85 12.61
CA GLY A 148 16.17 -12.07 12.60
C GLY A 148 16.30 -12.84 11.29
N PHE A 149 16.27 -12.16 10.15
CA PHE A 149 16.44 -12.78 8.84
C PHE A 149 17.85 -13.32 8.64
N ALA A 150 18.90 -12.59 9.07
CA ALA A 150 20.26 -13.11 9.00
C ALA A 150 20.40 -14.44 9.76
N TYR A 151 19.83 -14.51 10.96
CA TYR A 151 19.82 -15.74 11.75
C TYR A 151 18.97 -16.85 11.12
N LEU A 152 17.78 -16.52 10.61
CA LEU A 152 16.86 -17.46 9.98
C LEU A 152 17.46 -18.12 8.73
N PHE A 153 18.26 -17.38 7.97
CA PHE A 153 18.97 -17.90 6.79
C PHE A 153 20.31 -18.58 7.11
N GLY A 154 20.51 -18.99 8.34
CA GLY A 154 21.65 -19.83 8.75
C GLY A 154 22.88 -19.04 9.17
N GLY A 155 22.77 -17.73 9.36
CA GLY A 155 23.85 -16.90 9.94
C GLY A 155 24.04 -17.16 11.43
N THR A 156 25.24 -16.85 11.91
CA THR A 156 25.59 -16.88 13.31
C THR A 156 25.03 -15.66 14.06
N PRO A 157 25.03 -15.65 15.41
CA PRO A 157 24.69 -14.43 16.16
C PRO A 157 25.59 -13.23 15.84
N LEU A 158 26.82 -13.48 15.40
CA LEU A 158 27.76 -12.44 14.98
C LEU A 158 27.31 -11.83 13.63
N ASP A 159 26.87 -12.65 12.68
CA ASP A 159 26.32 -12.21 11.40
C ASP A 159 25.03 -11.41 11.61
N ALA A 160 24.17 -11.83 12.54
CA ALA A 160 22.97 -11.10 12.92
C ALA A 160 23.31 -9.71 13.50
N ALA A 161 24.37 -9.60 14.30
CA ALA A 161 24.83 -8.30 14.81
C ALA A 161 25.35 -7.38 13.69
N VAL A 162 26.05 -7.93 12.69
CA VAL A 162 26.48 -7.17 11.49
C VAL A 162 25.28 -6.75 10.66
N ALA A 163 24.30 -7.63 10.45
CA ALA A 163 23.05 -7.34 9.74
C ALA A 163 22.23 -6.25 10.44
N THR A 164 22.27 -6.17 11.77
CA THR A 164 21.64 -5.11 12.56
C THR A 164 22.12 -3.72 12.14
N VAL A 165 23.43 -3.56 12.00
CA VAL A 165 24.03 -2.27 11.56
C VAL A 165 23.72 -2.01 10.09
N ALA A 166 23.80 -3.04 9.25
CA ALA A 166 23.42 -2.93 7.83
C ALA A 166 21.96 -2.48 7.68
N GLY A 167 21.01 -3.09 8.41
CA GLY A 167 19.60 -2.69 8.41
C GLY A 167 19.37 -1.28 8.96
N LEU A 168 20.17 -0.82 9.92
CA LEU A 168 20.14 0.56 10.37
C LEU A 168 20.60 1.52 9.26
N LEU A 169 21.69 1.22 8.56
CA LEU A 169 22.17 2.03 7.43
C LEU A 169 21.10 2.10 6.33
N GLU A 170 20.51 0.96 6.00
CA GLU A 170 19.42 0.84 5.01
C GLU A 170 18.27 1.77 5.33
N ILE A 171 17.69 1.65 6.53
CA ILE A 171 16.50 2.45 6.88
C ILE A 171 16.82 3.95 6.97
N LEU A 172 18.02 4.33 7.39
CA LEU A 172 18.44 5.73 7.41
C LEU A 172 18.55 6.30 5.99
N ILE A 173 19.11 5.54 5.05
CA ILE A 173 19.18 5.94 3.64
C ILE A 173 17.77 6.06 3.07
N CYS A 174 16.91 5.08 3.30
CA CYS A 174 15.52 5.09 2.82
C CYS A 174 14.73 6.28 3.38
N GLN A 175 14.87 6.59 4.68
CA GLN A 175 14.20 7.73 5.29
C GLN A 175 14.73 9.07 4.77
N TRP A 176 16.05 9.21 4.62
CA TRP A 176 16.66 10.43 4.11
C TRP A 176 16.30 10.70 2.65
N PHE A 177 16.36 9.68 1.79
CA PHE A 177 16.01 9.79 0.38
C PHE A 177 14.50 10.00 0.19
N GLY A 178 13.68 9.36 1.03
CA GLY A 178 12.23 9.56 1.04
C GLY A 178 11.84 11.01 1.36
N GLN A 179 12.52 11.67 2.31
CA GLN A 179 12.32 13.09 2.64
C GLN A 179 12.67 14.01 1.45
N HIS A 180 13.66 13.64 0.65
CA HIS A 180 14.09 14.39 -0.54
C HIS A 180 13.35 13.98 -1.83
N LYS A 181 12.32 13.11 -1.72
CA LYS A 181 11.52 12.60 -2.85
C LYS A 181 12.38 11.96 -3.96
N ILE A 182 13.48 11.32 -3.60
CA ILE A 182 14.34 10.60 -4.53
C ILE A 182 13.61 9.32 -4.99
N ASN A 183 13.83 8.94 -6.25
CA ASN A 183 13.22 7.75 -6.83
C ASN A 183 13.57 6.48 -6.02
N ARG A 184 12.58 5.62 -5.81
CA ARG A 184 12.72 4.39 -5.03
C ARG A 184 13.79 3.46 -5.59
N ILE A 185 13.83 3.25 -6.90
CA ILE A 185 14.83 2.38 -7.55
C ILE A 185 16.25 2.82 -7.20
N PHE A 186 16.52 4.13 -7.28
CA PHE A 186 17.84 4.67 -6.92
C PHE A 186 18.12 4.52 -5.42
N THR A 187 17.11 4.71 -4.58
CA THR A 187 17.22 4.51 -3.13
C THR A 187 17.62 3.07 -2.81
N ASP A 188 16.94 2.09 -3.43
CA ASP A 188 17.19 0.66 -3.21
C ASP A 188 18.61 0.26 -3.66
N ILE A 189 19.09 0.81 -4.80
CA ILE A 189 20.49 0.60 -5.25
C ILE A 189 21.48 1.10 -4.20
N VAL A 190 21.31 2.33 -3.72
CA VAL A 190 22.27 2.94 -2.77
C VAL A 190 22.20 2.23 -1.41
N ALA A 191 21.03 1.87 -0.95
CA ALA A 191 20.85 1.14 0.30
C ALA A 191 21.51 -0.25 0.22
N ALA A 192 21.24 -1.02 -0.83
CA ALA A 192 21.85 -2.33 -1.04
C ALA A 192 23.38 -2.25 -1.21
N PHE A 193 23.88 -1.24 -1.93
CA PHE A 193 25.30 -0.96 -2.03
C PHE A 193 25.93 -0.72 -0.66
N ALA A 194 25.35 0.16 0.16
CA ALA A 194 25.88 0.48 1.48
C ALA A 194 25.87 -0.73 2.42
N CYS A 195 24.80 -1.54 2.42
CA CYS A 195 24.71 -2.78 3.17
C CYS A 195 25.80 -3.77 2.77
N THR A 196 26.06 -3.90 1.46
CA THR A 196 27.08 -4.81 0.93
C THR A 196 28.47 -4.36 1.32
N VAL A 197 28.82 -3.09 1.10
CA VAL A 197 30.13 -2.53 1.47
C VAL A 197 30.40 -2.69 2.97
N TRP A 198 29.40 -2.40 3.81
CA TRP A 198 29.49 -2.62 5.25
C TRP A 198 29.77 -4.08 5.59
N SER A 199 28.96 -5.01 5.10
CA SER A 199 29.04 -6.44 5.47
C SER A 199 30.34 -7.07 5.00
N VAL A 200 30.77 -6.78 3.75
CA VAL A 200 32.05 -7.25 3.19
C VAL A 200 33.24 -6.63 3.92
N GLY A 201 33.17 -5.33 4.25
CA GLY A 201 34.20 -4.65 5.03
C GLY A 201 34.40 -5.26 6.43
N VAL A 202 33.29 -5.62 7.09
CA VAL A 202 33.38 -6.31 8.41
C VAL A 202 33.96 -7.71 8.26
N GLN A 203 33.55 -8.48 7.24
CA GLN A 203 34.12 -9.80 6.98
C GLN A 203 35.63 -9.75 6.74
N ALA A 204 36.11 -8.74 6.01
CA ALA A 204 37.55 -8.55 5.78
C ALA A 204 38.33 -8.31 7.06
N ALA A 205 37.73 -7.62 8.05
CA ALA A 205 38.34 -7.39 9.36
C ALA A 205 38.13 -8.56 10.34
N LEU A 206 37.02 -9.28 10.20
CA LEU A 206 36.59 -10.38 11.07
C LEU A 206 36.16 -11.59 10.19
N PRO A 207 37.11 -12.48 9.83
CA PRO A 207 36.82 -13.63 8.95
C PRO A 207 35.78 -14.63 9.50
N ALA A 208 35.44 -14.54 10.78
CA ALA A 208 34.37 -15.33 11.38
C ALA A 208 32.95 -14.87 10.94
N VAL A 209 32.85 -13.71 10.32
CA VAL A 209 31.59 -13.15 9.83
C VAL A 209 31.32 -13.63 8.40
N SER A 210 30.10 -14.07 8.13
CA SER A 210 29.60 -14.32 6.79
C SER A 210 28.94 -13.07 6.23
N ALA A 211 29.62 -12.36 5.31
CA ALA A 211 29.02 -11.21 4.64
C ALA A 211 27.71 -11.58 3.93
N ASN A 212 27.65 -12.77 3.33
CA ASN A 212 26.45 -13.23 2.63
C ASN A 212 25.22 -13.30 3.56
N ALA A 213 25.37 -13.89 4.75
CA ALA A 213 24.29 -13.99 5.71
C ALA A 213 23.83 -12.59 6.20
N ALA A 214 24.80 -11.69 6.45
CA ALA A 214 24.51 -10.33 6.87
C ALA A 214 23.83 -9.50 5.77
N ILE A 215 24.29 -9.60 4.52
CA ILE A 215 23.69 -8.93 3.35
C ILE A 215 22.26 -9.43 3.15
N ILE A 216 22.04 -10.75 3.10
CA ILE A 216 20.70 -11.33 2.90
C ILE A 216 19.78 -10.88 4.02
N GLY A 217 20.23 -10.92 5.27
CA GLY A 217 19.45 -10.50 6.43
C GLY A 217 19.00 -9.05 6.34
N ALA A 218 19.90 -8.13 6.02
CA ALA A 218 19.58 -6.73 5.85
C ALA A 218 18.61 -6.50 4.67
N LEU A 219 18.97 -6.98 3.48
CA LEU A 219 18.22 -6.72 2.25
C LEU A 219 16.83 -7.38 2.21
N MET A 220 16.56 -8.36 3.10
CA MET A 220 15.24 -8.99 3.17
C MET A 220 14.12 -7.98 3.50
N VAL A 221 14.47 -6.90 4.19
CA VAL A 221 13.51 -5.82 4.51
C VAL A 221 13.13 -5.01 3.26
N LEU A 222 14.05 -4.84 2.29
CA LEU A 222 13.77 -4.19 1.00
C LEU A 222 13.04 -5.11 0.02
N THR A 223 13.14 -6.43 0.21
CA THR A 223 12.59 -7.41 -0.74
C THR A 223 11.11 -7.20 -0.98
N PRO A 224 10.65 -7.15 -2.26
CA PRO A 224 9.28 -6.81 -2.62
C PRO A 224 8.33 -8.00 -2.48
N GLY A 225 8.36 -8.69 -1.33
CA GLY A 225 7.59 -9.92 -1.10
C GLY A 225 6.08 -9.71 -1.20
N VAL A 226 5.58 -8.64 -0.60
CA VAL A 226 4.15 -8.30 -0.64
C VAL A 226 3.70 -7.97 -2.07
N ALA A 227 4.49 -7.18 -2.82
CA ALA A 227 4.17 -6.86 -4.21
C ALA A 227 4.14 -8.12 -5.09
N LEU A 228 5.12 -9.01 -4.89
CA LEU A 228 5.20 -10.29 -5.62
C LEU A 228 3.99 -11.18 -5.33
N THR A 229 3.68 -11.41 -4.06
CA THR A 229 2.55 -12.28 -3.66
C THR A 229 1.20 -11.72 -4.09
N MET A 230 0.98 -10.41 -3.95
CA MET A 230 -0.24 -9.76 -4.43
C MET A 230 -0.34 -9.78 -5.96
N GLY A 231 0.76 -9.56 -6.68
CA GLY A 231 0.78 -9.63 -8.14
C GLY A 231 0.40 -11.01 -8.67
N VAL A 232 0.96 -12.07 -8.08
CA VAL A 232 0.59 -13.44 -8.43
C VAL A 232 -0.89 -13.71 -8.13
N ARG A 233 -1.38 -13.25 -6.98
CA ARG A 233 -2.77 -13.43 -6.58
C ARG A 233 -3.74 -12.69 -7.48
N ASP A 234 -3.41 -11.45 -7.88
CA ASP A 234 -4.22 -10.66 -8.82
C ASP A 234 -4.35 -11.41 -10.16
N ILE A 235 -3.25 -11.98 -10.68
CA ILE A 235 -3.27 -12.82 -11.91
C ILE A 235 -4.16 -14.04 -11.74
N LEU A 236 -4.05 -14.75 -10.62
CA LEU A 236 -4.87 -15.94 -10.35
C LEU A 236 -6.37 -15.61 -10.23
N ASN A 237 -6.71 -14.40 -9.82
CA ASN A 237 -8.08 -13.90 -9.78
C ASN A 237 -8.57 -13.32 -11.12
N GLY A 238 -7.73 -13.34 -12.17
CA GLY A 238 -8.09 -12.83 -13.51
C GLY A 238 -7.74 -11.36 -13.74
N ASP A 239 -7.23 -10.64 -12.74
CA ASP A 239 -6.79 -9.24 -12.84
C ASP A 239 -5.37 -9.14 -13.43
N TYR A 240 -5.22 -9.57 -14.68
CA TYR A 240 -3.93 -9.62 -15.36
C TYR A 240 -3.22 -8.26 -15.41
N LEU A 241 -3.98 -7.17 -15.60
CA LEU A 241 -3.39 -5.83 -15.69
C LEU A 241 -2.78 -5.39 -14.37
N SER A 242 -3.52 -5.46 -13.29
CA SER A 242 -3.04 -5.12 -11.95
C SER A 242 -1.91 -6.04 -11.49
N GLY A 243 -2.06 -7.34 -11.71
CA GLY A 243 -1.06 -8.33 -11.37
C GLY A 243 0.26 -8.13 -12.14
N SER A 244 0.19 -7.86 -13.44
CA SER A 244 1.40 -7.61 -14.27
C SER A 244 2.14 -6.35 -13.82
N ILE A 245 1.44 -5.27 -13.50
CA ILE A 245 2.06 -4.04 -12.99
C ILE A 245 2.79 -4.31 -11.68
N ARG A 246 2.16 -5.01 -10.73
CA ARG A 246 2.78 -5.36 -9.43
C ARG A 246 3.99 -6.28 -9.59
N LEU A 247 3.93 -7.25 -10.50
CA LEU A 247 5.06 -8.12 -10.79
C LEU A 247 6.21 -7.37 -11.43
N LEU A 248 5.92 -6.43 -12.35
CA LEU A 248 6.94 -5.58 -12.95
C LEU A 248 7.63 -4.73 -11.88
N ASP A 249 6.87 -4.10 -10.98
CA ASP A 249 7.43 -3.35 -9.86
C ASP A 249 8.32 -4.23 -8.98
N ALA A 250 7.89 -5.45 -8.67
CA ALA A 250 8.68 -6.40 -7.88
C ALA A 250 10.00 -6.77 -8.58
N VAL A 251 9.97 -7.01 -9.89
CA VAL A 251 11.18 -7.31 -10.68
C VAL A 251 12.13 -6.11 -10.73
N LEU A 252 11.61 -4.89 -10.90
CA LEU A 252 12.42 -3.67 -10.91
C LEU A 252 13.09 -3.43 -9.54
N ILE A 253 12.38 -3.64 -8.44
CA ILE A 253 12.94 -3.54 -7.08
C ILE A 253 14.00 -4.62 -6.85
N ALA A 254 13.74 -5.87 -7.20
CA ALA A 254 14.71 -6.95 -7.06
C ALA A 254 15.97 -6.69 -7.91
N GLY A 255 15.79 -6.19 -9.13
CA GLY A 255 16.88 -5.80 -10.02
C GLY A 255 17.71 -4.64 -9.46
N SER A 256 17.08 -3.64 -8.84
CA SER A 256 17.79 -2.53 -8.20
C SER A 256 18.62 -2.99 -7.00
N ILE A 257 18.07 -3.86 -6.16
CA ILE A 257 18.78 -4.47 -5.04
C ILE A 257 20.00 -5.26 -5.55
N ALA A 258 19.80 -6.12 -6.55
CA ALA A 258 20.88 -6.92 -7.14
C ALA A 258 21.98 -6.02 -7.74
N CYS A 259 21.61 -4.94 -8.44
CA CYS A 259 22.56 -3.96 -8.96
C CYS A 259 23.39 -3.32 -7.84
N GLY A 260 22.75 -2.89 -6.74
CA GLY A 260 23.43 -2.32 -5.58
C GLY A 260 24.43 -3.30 -4.94
N VAL A 261 24.05 -4.57 -4.77
CA VAL A 261 24.90 -5.62 -4.25
C VAL A 261 26.12 -5.84 -5.17
N VAL A 262 25.89 -6.00 -6.47
CA VAL A 262 26.99 -6.22 -7.43
C VAL A 262 27.96 -5.04 -7.42
N LEU A 263 27.46 -3.81 -7.43
CA LEU A 263 28.31 -2.61 -7.35
C LEU A 263 29.12 -2.58 -6.04
N GLY A 264 28.52 -2.95 -4.92
CA GLY A 264 29.23 -3.05 -3.62
C GLY A 264 30.36 -4.07 -3.67
N TRP A 265 30.10 -5.25 -4.20
CA TRP A 265 31.12 -6.29 -4.39
C TRP A 265 32.25 -5.85 -5.33
N LEU A 266 31.93 -5.23 -6.45
CA LEU A 266 32.93 -4.74 -7.41
C LEU A 266 33.86 -3.70 -6.77
N VAL A 267 33.31 -2.77 -5.99
CA VAL A 267 34.11 -1.75 -5.31
C VAL A 267 35.02 -2.38 -4.26
N MET A 268 34.52 -3.29 -3.42
CA MET A 268 35.31 -3.95 -2.38
C MET A 268 36.42 -4.82 -3.00
N HIS A 269 36.11 -5.54 -4.08
CA HIS A 269 37.11 -6.32 -4.80
C HIS A 269 38.19 -5.43 -5.45
N GLY A 270 37.78 -4.28 -6.04
CA GLY A 270 38.69 -3.28 -6.61
C GLY A 270 39.62 -2.64 -5.56
N LEU A 271 39.21 -2.60 -4.30
CA LEU A 271 40.02 -2.15 -3.16
C LEU A 271 40.94 -3.24 -2.61
N GLY A 272 40.98 -4.42 -3.24
CA GLY A 272 41.84 -5.52 -2.85
C GLY A 272 41.33 -6.34 -1.65
N VAL A 273 40.07 -6.20 -1.30
CA VAL A 273 39.43 -7.02 -0.28
C VAL A 273 39.17 -8.40 -0.87
N ALA A 274 39.94 -9.39 -0.45
CA ALA A 274 39.68 -10.79 -0.80
C ALA A 274 38.58 -11.33 0.14
N VAL A 275 37.45 -11.76 -0.45
CA VAL A 275 36.31 -12.32 0.28
C VAL A 275 35.97 -13.69 -0.29
#